data_8d6102bfaaecc69cfaee89e17f2acd70
#
_entry.id   8d6102bfaaecc69cfaee89e17f2acd70
#
_cell.length_a   1.000
_cell.length_b   1.000
_cell.length_c   1.000
_cell.angle_alpha   90.00
_cell.angle_beta   90.00
_cell.angle_gamma   90.00
#
_symmetry.space_group_name_H-M   'P 1'
#
loop_
_entity.id
_entity.type
_entity.pdbx_description
1 polymer ?
#
loop_
_entity_poly.entity_id
_entity_poly.type
_entity_poly.pdbx_seq_one_letter_code
_entity_poly.pdbx_strand_id
1 'polypeptide(L)'
;MQINHCIILCGGRGTRLREFNLTDQKCLIHINSVPFIEYLLKQFSQYKITLCTGHLGEQVEDYYRDNKNIILSRENKPLGTGGAIINALGKIKDDLIIISNGDSFCEFDLNHATKIFLEKDIDFLMITTDNFKDLGDYGMVEINEKSRIKSFNEKPSNAGLDNLMNCGVYIAKKRVFANYEVANISLENDIIPEILKNYKCYSHNVHSKVYDIGTPERIKIAENFFK
;
A
#
# COMPACT_ATOMS: atom_id res chain seq x y z
N MET A 1 -0.77 22.89 -3.41
CA MET A 1 -1.55 21.65 -3.57
C MET A 1 -1.49 20.89 -2.26
N GLN A 2 -2.58 20.25 -1.85
CA GLN A 2 -2.66 19.50 -0.60
C GLN A 2 -3.09 18.07 -0.92
N ILE A 3 -2.55 17.09 -0.20
CA ILE A 3 -3.02 15.70 -0.26
C ILE A 3 -4.20 15.58 0.69
N ASN A 4 -5.35 15.10 0.20
CA ASN A 4 -6.56 14.96 1.00
C ASN A 4 -7.13 13.54 0.99
N HIS A 5 -6.55 12.62 0.22
CA HIS A 5 -7.13 11.30 -0.03
C HIS A 5 -6.12 10.17 0.12
N CYS A 6 -6.54 9.09 0.77
CA CYS A 6 -5.79 7.83 0.87
C CYS A 6 -6.64 6.68 0.33
N ILE A 7 -6.04 5.86 -0.53
CA ILE A 7 -6.58 4.60 -1.05
C ILE A 7 -5.93 3.46 -0.28
N ILE A 8 -6.72 2.54 0.29
CA ILE A 8 -6.22 1.35 0.97
C ILE A 8 -6.69 0.11 0.21
N LEU A 9 -5.76 -0.77 -0.14
CA LEU A 9 -6.00 -1.98 -0.93
C LEU A 9 -6.42 -3.15 -0.05
N CYS A 10 -7.72 -3.47 -0.01
CA CYS A 10 -8.33 -4.52 0.82
C CYS A 10 -8.85 -5.71 0.00
N GLY A 11 -8.52 -5.83 -1.29
CA GLY A 11 -9.07 -6.86 -2.18
C GLY A 11 -8.32 -8.19 -2.23
N GLY A 12 -7.24 -8.35 -1.46
CA GLY A 12 -6.35 -9.52 -1.52
C GLY A 12 -7.02 -10.84 -1.13
N ARG A 13 -6.67 -11.95 -1.82
CA ARG A 13 -7.28 -13.28 -1.61
C ARG A 13 -6.86 -13.96 -0.30
N GLY A 14 -5.78 -13.55 0.35
CA GLY A 14 -5.31 -14.14 1.61
C GLY A 14 -5.03 -15.66 1.55
N THR A 15 -4.61 -16.19 0.39
CA THR A 15 -4.52 -17.63 0.13
C THR A 15 -3.70 -18.41 1.16
N ARG A 16 -2.58 -17.84 1.63
CA ARG A 16 -1.72 -18.46 2.65
C ARG A 16 -2.40 -18.58 4.02
N LEU A 17 -3.28 -17.66 4.37
CA LEU A 17 -3.98 -17.65 5.66
C LEU A 17 -5.13 -18.67 5.68
N ARG A 18 -5.70 -19.01 4.52
CA ARG A 18 -6.74 -20.02 4.39
C ARG A 18 -6.26 -21.42 4.76
N GLU A 19 -5.00 -21.75 4.52
CA GLU A 19 -4.38 -23.00 4.93
C GLU A 19 -4.40 -23.18 6.47
N PHE A 20 -4.57 -22.08 7.20
CA PHE A 20 -4.68 -22.04 8.65
C PHE A 20 -6.11 -21.78 9.15
N ASN A 21 -7.14 -22.05 8.30
CA ASN A 21 -8.57 -21.85 8.62
C ASN A 21 -8.96 -20.40 8.94
N LEU A 22 -8.18 -19.42 8.53
CA LEU A 22 -8.56 -18.01 8.62
C LEU A 22 -9.42 -17.65 7.40
N THR A 23 -10.74 -17.56 7.62
CA THR A 23 -11.75 -17.35 6.57
C THR A 23 -12.15 -15.89 6.38
N ASP A 24 -11.71 -15.01 7.28
CA ASP A 24 -12.03 -13.60 7.23
C ASP A 24 -11.22 -12.89 6.14
N GLN A 25 -11.76 -11.76 5.68
CA GLN A 25 -11.02 -10.87 4.80
C GLN A 25 -9.75 -10.41 5.53
N LYS A 26 -8.60 -10.51 4.85
CA LYS A 26 -7.27 -10.38 5.45
C LYS A 26 -7.12 -9.11 6.31
N CYS A 27 -7.58 -7.95 5.84
CA CYS A 27 -7.45 -6.70 6.57
C CYS A 27 -8.34 -6.61 7.82
N LEU A 28 -9.35 -7.49 7.96
CA LEU A 28 -10.23 -7.59 9.14
C LEU A 28 -9.71 -8.58 10.19
N ILE A 29 -8.59 -9.26 9.95
CA ILE A 29 -7.97 -10.13 10.96
C ILE A 29 -7.64 -9.29 12.20
N HIS A 30 -8.04 -9.79 13.36
CA HIS A 30 -7.84 -9.09 14.63
C HIS A 30 -6.39 -9.23 15.12
N ILE A 31 -5.80 -8.10 15.45
CA ILE A 31 -4.53 -7.97 16.16
C ILE A 31 -4.85 -7.35 17.53
N ASN A 32 -4.62 -8.08 18.62
CA ASN A 32 -5.00 -7.66 19.97
C ASN A 32 -6.47 -7.18 20.08
N SER A 33 -7.40 -7.96 19.51
CA SER A 33 -8.85 -7.68 19.49
C SER A 33 -9.30 -6.49 18.63
N VAL A 34 -8.40 -5.89 17.84
CA VAL A 34 -8.71 -4.78 16.92
C VAL A 34 -8.44 -5.26 15.49
N PRO A 35 -9.37 -5.09 14.51
CA PRO A 35 -9.09 -5.39 13.12
C PRO A 35 -7.84 -4.65 12.62
N PHE A 36 -6.99 -5.33 11.86
CA PHE A 36 -5.71 -4.76 11.40
C PHE A 36 -5.89 -3.45 10.64
N ILE A 37 -6.93 -3.34 9.84
CA ILE A 37 -7.23 -2.14 9.06
C ILE A 37 -7.43 -0.89 9.94
N GLU A 38 -7.89 -1.03 11.20
CA GLU A 38 -8.08 0.11 12.11
C GLU A 38 -6.75 0.81 12.46
N TYR A 39 -5.63 0.07 12.51
CA TYR A 39 -4.31 0.66 12.69
C TYR A 39 -3.91 1.52 11.49
N LEU A 40 -4.24 1.09 10.26
CA LEU A 40 -4.03 1.87 9.05
C LEU A 40 -4.95 3.10 9.00
N LEU A 41 -6.24 2.94 9.32
CA LEU A 41 -7.18 4.05 9.38
C LEU A 41 -6.75 5.12 10.40
N LYS A 42 -6.19 4.70 11.54
CA LYS A 42 -5.62 5.62 12.53
C LYS A 42 -4.41 6.38 11.98
N GLN A 43 -3.50 5.70 11.27
CA GLN A 43 -2.32 6.33 10.65
C GLN A 43 -2.73 7.37 9.59
N PHE A 44 -3.78 7.10 8.81
CA PHE A 44 -4.27 7.98 7.74
C PHE A 44 -5.51 8.80 8.14
N SER A 45 -5.81 8.95 9.42
CA SER A 45 -7.06 9.55 9.95
C SER A 45 -7.32 11.00 9.50
N GLN A 46 -6.30 11.73 9.08
CA GLN A 46 -6.46 13.09 8.57
C GLN A 46 -6.88 13.18 7.10
N TYR A 47 -6.99 12.04 6.41
CA TYR A 47 -7.35 11.95 4.99
C TYR A 47 -8.74 11.35 4.80
N LYS A 48 -9.37 11.66 3.66
CA LYS A 48 -10.53 10.90 3.19
C LYS A 48 -10.04 9.52 2.77
N ILE A 49 -10.75 8.48 3.15
CA ILE A 49 -10.34 7.10 2.90
C ILE A 49 -11.21 6.47 1.81
N THR A 50 -10.56 5.83 0.84
CA THR A 50 -11.22 4.89 -0.07
C THR A 50 -10.66 3.49 0.16
N LEU A 51 -11.52 2.53 0.53
CA LEU A 51 -11.18 1.13 0.63
C LEU A 51 -11.47 0.43 -0.70
N CYS A 52 -10.45 -0.15 -1.33
CA CYS A 52 -10.62 -1.01 -2.50
C CYS A 52 -10.97 -2.41 -2.03
N THR A 53 -12.22 -2.83 -2.23
CA THR A 53 -12.73 -4.13 -1.80
C THR A 53 -12.85 -5.09 -2.98
N GLY A 54 -12.57 -6.37 -2.74
CA GLY A 54 -12.60 -7.42 -3.77
C GLY A 54 -13.05 -8.74 -3.20
N HIS A 55 -12.13 -9.69 -3.10
CA HIS A 55 -12.42 -10.98 -2.51
C HIS A 55 -12.89 -10.83 -1.06
N LEU A 56 -14.05 -11.43 -0.70
CA LEU A 56 -14.73 -11.24 0.59
C LEU A 56 -14.98 -9.77 0.94
N GLY A 57 -15.12 -8.92 -0.08
CA GLY A 57 -15.31 -7.47 0.08
C GLY A 57 -16.57 -7.12 0.86
N GLU A 58 -17.61 -7.96 0.81
CA GLU A 58 -18.84 -7.81 1.59
C GLU A 58 -18.57 -7.75 3.09
N GLN A 59 -17.58 -8.44 3.62
CA GLN A 59 -17.22 -8.37 5.05
C GLN A 59 -16.71 -6.97 5.42
N VAL A 60 -15.89 -6.35 4.57
CA VAL A 60 -15.40 -4.99 4.77
C VAL A 60 -16.52 -3.97 4.61
N GLU A 61 -17.39 -4.17 3.61
CA GLU A 61 -18.53 -3.30 3.34
C GLU A 61 -19.55 -3.33 4.48
N ASP A 62 -19.82 -4.52 5.05
CA ASP A 62 -20.69 -4.69 6.20
C ASP A 62 -20.09 -4.06 7.46
N TYR A 63 -18.78 -4.23 7.69
CA TYR A 63 -18.09 -3.66 8.83
C TYR A 63 -18.12 -2.11 8.81
N TYR A 64 -18.00 -1.49 7.63
CA TYR A 64 -17.99 -0.03 7.47
C TYR A 64 -19.31 0.56 6.94
N ARG A 65 -20.40 -0.20 6.90
CA ARG A 65 -21.70 0.20 6.33
C ARG A 65 -22.18 1.57 6.80
N ASP A 66 -22.04 1.87 8.08
CA ASP A 66 -22.52 3.09 8.71
C ASP A 66 -21.46 4.21 8.78
N ASN A 67 -20.25 3.95 8.32
CA ASN A 67 -19.17 4.93 8.34
C ASN A 67 -19.14 5.79 7.07
N LYS A 68 -19.80 6.95 7.14
CA LYS A 68 -19.93 7.90 6.03
C LYS A 68 -18.60 8.56 5.59
N ASN A 69 -17.53 8.41 6.37
CA ASN A 69 -16.21 8.97 6.05
C ASN A 69 -15.38 8.04 5.16
N ILE A 70 -15.85 6.81 4.94
CA ILE A 70 -15.16 5.80 4.14
C ILE A 70 -15.91 5.64 2.81
N ILE A 71 -15.18 5.74 1.71
CA ILE A 71 -15.68 5.46 0.36
C ILE A 71 -15.29 4.00 0.03
N LEU A 72 -16.27 3.22 -0.44
CA LEU A 72 -16.02 1.86 -0.88
C LEU A 72 -15.83 1.83 -2.40
N SER A 73 -14.74 1.20 -2.87
CA SER A 73 -14.46 0.96 -4.28
C SER A 73 -14.40 -0.54 -4.54
N ARG A 74 -15.59 -1.13 -4.74
CA ARG A 74 -15.73 -2.57 -4.99
C ARG A 74 -15.29 -2.94 -6.40
N GLU A 75 -14.57 -4.03 -6.53
CA GLU A 75 -14.30 -4.70 -7.79
C GLU A 75 -15.28 -5.87 -8.00
N ASN A 76 -15.94 -5.92 -9.17
CA ASN A 76 -16.87 -7.00 -9.52
C ASN A 76 -16.15 -8.24 -10.09
N LYS A 77 -14.91 -8.08 -10.48
CA LYS A 77 -13.97 -9.13 -10.94
C LYS A 77 -12.58 -8.75 -10.48
N PRO A 78 -11.66 -9.71 -10.31
CA PRO A 78 -10.30 -9.40 -9.88
C PRO A 78 -9.62 -8.39 -10.80
N LEU A 79 -9.20 -7.25 -10.25
CA LEU A 79 -8.54 -6.15 -10.98
C LEU A 79 -7.03 -6.09 -10.73
N GLY A 80 -6.51 -6.84 -9.75
CA GLY A 80 -5.13 -6.66 -9.28
C GLY A 80 -4.95 -5.34 -8.54
N THR A 81 -3.75 -5.11 -8.00
CA THR A 81 -3.44 -3.91 -7.19
C THR A 81 -3.56 -2.62 -8.01
N GLY A 82 -3.02 -2.61 -9.22
CA GLY A 82 -3.08 -1.46 -10.13
C GLY A 82 -4.50 -1.15 -10.59
N GLY A 83 -5.23 -2.17 -11.06
CA GLY A 83 -6.61 -1.99 -11.53
C GLY A 83 -7.56 -1.54 -10.42
N ALA A 84 -7.37 -2.01 -9.18
CA ALA A 84 -8.13 -1.55 -8.02
C ALA A 84 -7.90 -0.04 -7.74
N ILE A 85 -6.65 0.42 -7.84
CA ILE A 85 -6.30 1.85 -7.71
C ILE A 85 -7.00 2.65 -8.81
N ILE A 86 -6.89 2.23 -10.08
CA ILE A 86 -7.48 2.95 -11.22
C ILE A 86 -9.01 3.04 -11.08
N ASN A 87 -9.66 1.96 -10.64
CA ASN A 87 -11.10 1.94 -10.36
C ASN A 87 -11.48 2.94 -9.25
N ALA A 88 -10.69 3.01 -8.17
CA ALA A 88 -10.88 3.96 -7.07
C ALA A 88 -10.68 5.42 -7.53
N LEU A 89 -9.68 5.68 -8.39
CA LEU A 89 -9.40 7.01 -8.93
C LEU A 89 -10.55 7.62 -9.71
N GLY A 90 -11.43 6.80 -10.29
CA GLY A 90 -12.68 7.26 -10.91
C GLY A 90 -13.66 7.94 -9.93
N LYS A 91 -13.55 7.66 -8.62
CA LYS A 91 -14.38 8.22 -7.54
C LYS A 91 -13.71 9.40 -6.82
N ILE A 92 -12.44 9.68 -7.09
CA ILE A 92 -11.60 10.65 -6.39
C ILE A 92 -11.34 11.84 -7.29
N LYS A 93 -11.61 13.05 -6.78
CA LYS A 93 -11.38 14.32 -7.50
C LYS A 93 -9.97 14.88 -7.26
N ASP A 94 -9.32 14.47 -6.18
CA ASP A 94 -8.01 14.97 -5.78
C ASP A 94 -6.93 14.52 -6.77
N ASP A 95 -5.98 15.42 -7.08
CA ASP A 95 -4.84 15.15 -7.98
C ASP A 95 -3.66 14.47 -7.28
N LEU A 96 -3.60 14.59 -5.95
CA LEU A 96 -2.57 14.02 -5.10
C LEU A 96 -3.21 13.01 -4.15
N ILE A 97 -2.64 11.82 -4.12
CA ILE A 97 -3.17 10.68 -3.37
C ILE A 97 -2.09 9.96 -2.59
N ILE A 98 -2.49 9.36 -1.48
CA ILE A 98 -1.74 8.31 -0.79
C ILE A 98 -2.33 6.97 -1.22
N ILE A 99 -1.50 5.97 -1.38
CA ILE A 99 -1.89 4.58 -1.62
C ILE A 99 -1.22 3.73 -0.55
N SER A 100 -1.96 2.82 0.06
CA SER A 100 -1.43 1.89 1.06
C SER A 100 -1.94 0.48 0.81
N ASN A 101 -1.06 -0.51 1.00
CA ASN A 101 -1.49 -1.89 1.13
C ASN A 101 -2.34 -2.03 2.41
N GLY A 102 -3.40 -2.83 2.35
CA GLY A 102 -4.33 -3.03 3.48
C GLY A 102 -3.90 -4.15 4.43
N ASP A 103 -2.74 -4.74 4.22
CA ASP A 103 -2.23 -5.89 4.96
C ASP A 103 -0.82 -5.69 5.53
N SER A 104 -0.28 -4.47 5.42
CA SER A 104 1.05 -4.11 5.88
C SER A 104 1.02 -2.75 6.58
N PHE A 105 1.74 -2.62 7.68
CA PHE A 105 1.88 -1.39 8.47
C PHE A 105 3.36 -1.05 8.60
N CYS A 106 3.69 0.22 8.39
CA CYS A 106 5.00 0.79 8.64
C CYS A 106 4.82 2.13 9.34
N GLU A 107 5.48 2.31 10.49
CA GLU A 107 5.43 3.59 11.21
C GLU A 107 6.39 4.59 10.58
N PHE A 108 5.90 5.78 10.21
CA PHE A 108 6.73 6.85 9.67
C PHE A 108 6.04 8.21 9.82
N ASP A 109 6.83 9.30 9.71
CA ASP A 109 6.31 10.66 9.68
C ASP A 109 5.71 10.98 8.30
N LEU A 110 4.40 10.81 8.20
CA LEU A 110 3.64 11.06 6.98
C LEU A 110 3.67 12.53 6.56
N ASN A 111 3.74 13.46 7.52
CA ASN A 111 3.82 14.90 7.21
C ASN A 111 5.19 15.23 6.59
N HIS A 112 6.26 14.63 7.10
CA HIS A 112 7.59 14.77 6.53
C HIS A 112 7.68 14.20 5.11
N ALA A 113 7.14 12.99 4.89
CA ALA A 113 7.10 12.38 3.55
C ALA A 113 6.29 13.22 2.56
N THR A 114 5.14 13.74 2.98
CA THR A 114 4.30 14.64 2.18
C THR A 114 5.03 15.94 1.84
N LYS A 115 5.73 16.51 2.80
CA LYS A 115 6.55 17.73 2.59
C LYS A 115 7.63 17.48 1.53
N ILE A 116 8.40 16.40 1.65
CA ILE A 116 9.42 16.02 0.65
C ILE A 116 8.80 15.87 -0.74
N PHE A 117 7.66 15.19 -0.83
CA PHE A 117 6.95 14.97 -2.10
C PHE A 117 6.59 16.28 -2.80
N LEU A 118 6.04 17.24 -2.04
CA LEU A 118 5.62 18.55 -2.56
C LEU A 118 6.80 19.45 -2.90
N GLU A 119 7.80 19.59 -2.02
CA GLU A 119 8.95 20.49 -2.19
C GLU A 119 9.84 20.07 -3.39
N LYS A 120 10.01 18.79 -3.62
CA LYS A 120 10.81 18.27 -4.75
C LYS A 120 10.01 18.07 -6.04
N ASP A 121 8.72 18.41 -6.04
CA ASP A 121 7.81 18.21 -7.19
C ASP A 121 7.88 16.75 -7.72
N ILE A 122 7.83 15.78 -6.82
CA ILE A 122 7.89 14.36 -7.12
C ILE A 122 6.57 13.93 -7.77
N ASP A 123 6.62 12.95 -8.69
CA ASP A 123 5.41 12.37 -9.29
C ASP A 123 4.95 11.11 -8.56
N PHE A 124 5.91 10.31 -8.08
CA PHE A 124 5.67 9.08 -7.33
C PHE A 124 6.74 8.91 -6.26
N LEU A 125 6.34 8.89 -5.00
CA LEU A 125 7.19 8.64 -3.84
C LEU A 125 6.83 7.29 -3.24
N MET A 126 7.81 6.40 -3.14
CA MET A 126 7.68 5.11 -2.48
C MET A 126 8.27 5.20 -1.08
N ILE A 127 7.50 4.80 -0.06
CA ILE A 127 8.02 4.62 1.29
C ILE A 127 8.76 3.30 1.34
N THR A 128 10.01 3.34 1.78
CA THR A 128 10.92 2.20 1.81
C THR A 128 11.61 2.09 3.15
N THR A 129 12.21 0.95 3.42
CA THR A 129 13.03 0.75 4.63
C THR A 129 14.26 -0.08 4.35
N ASP A 130 15.32 0.15 5.11
CA ASP A 130 16.51 -0.71 5.23
C ASP A 130 16.45 -1.60 6.47
N ASN A 131 15.39 -1.51 7.28
CA ASN A 131 15.21 -2.30 8.51
C ASN A 131 14.42 -3.58 8.24
N PHE A 132 15.05 -4.52 7.55
CA PHE A 132 14.51 -5.86 7.30
C PHE A 132 15.59 -6.93 7.51
N LYS A 133 15.17 -8.14 7.88
CA LYS A 133 16.09 -9.27 8.10
C LYS A 133 16.07 -10.27 6.95
N ASP A 134 14.89 -10.50 6.40
CA ASP A 134 14.66 -11.44 5.32
C ASP A 134 14.06 -10.72 4.11
N LEU A 135 14.42 -11.13 2.91
CA LEU A 135 13.86 -10.59 1.67
C LEU A 135 12.36 -10.87 1.55
N GLY A 136 11.94 -12.00 2.11
CA GLY A 136 10.55 -12.42 2.13
C GLY A 136 9.86 -12.34 0.77
N ASP A 137 8.62 -11.85 0.80
CA ASP A 137 7.78 -11.64 -0.39
C ASP A 137 7.63 -10.17 -0.77
N TYR A 138 8.59 -9.35 -0.39
CA TYR A 138 8.53 -7.90 -0.58
C TYR A 138 9.24 -7.47 -1.86
N GLY A 139 8.76 -6.37 -2.44
CA GLY A 139 9.45 -5.70 -3.52
C GLY A 139 10.72 -4.98 -3.03
N MET A 140 11.78 -5.06 -3.83
CA MET A 140 13.07 -4.44 -3.53
C MET A 140 13.36 -3.29 -4.48
N VAL A 141 13.96 -2.23 -3.95
CA VAL A 141 14.18 -0.95 -4.62
C VAL A 141 15.66 -0.63 -4.66
N GLU A 142 16.19 -0.37 -5.83
CA GLU A 142 17.52 0.22 -6.01
C GLU A 142 17.39 1.73 -6.22
N ILE A 143 18.18 2.52 -5.50
CA ILE A 143 18.19 3.98 -5.59
C ILE A 143 19.55 4.52 -6.00
N ASN A 144 19.60 5.78 -6.45
CA ASN A 144 20.85 6.52 -6.57
C ASN A 144 21.11 7.37 -5.31
N GLU A 145 22.26 8.05 -5.26
CA GLU A 145 22.67 8.93 -4.14
C GLU A 145 21.66 10.04 -3.81
N LYS A 146 20.80 10.41 -4.75
CA LYS A 146 19.74 11.43 -4.58
C LYS A 146 18.38 10.81 -4.23
N SER A 147 18.34 9.53 -3.85
CA SER A 147 17.13 8.75 -3.54
C SER A 147 16.16 8.59 -4.73
N ARG A 148 16.60 8.82 -5.98
CA ARG A 148 15.80 8.52 -7.16
C ARG A 148 15.80 7.01 -7.38
N ILE A 149 14.62 6.43 -7.62
CA ILE A 149 14.48 5.00 -7.89
C ILE A 149 15.07 4.68 -9.27
N LYS A 150 15.99 3.73 -9.32
CA LYS A 150 16.62 3.20 -10.54
C LYS A 150 15.87 1.96 -11.04
N SER A 151 15.55 1.05 -10.12
CA SER A 151 14.85 -0.18 -10.42
C SER A 151 13.96 -0.61 -9.27
N PHE A 152 12.92 -1.37 -9.60
CA PHE A 152 12.02 -2.04 -8.67
C PHE A 152 11.89 -3.50 -9.12
N ASN A 153 12.07 -4.42 -8.19
CA ASN A 153 11.98 -5.85 -8.42
C ASN A 153 11.02 -6.47 -7.40
N GLU A 154 9.87 -6.93 -7.88
CA GLU A 154 8.92 -7.64 -7.02
C GLU A 154 9.45 -9.04 -6.70
N LYS A 155 9.61 -9.35 -5.41
CA LYS A 155 10.04 -10.67 -4.89
C LYS A 155 11.32 -11.22 -5.53
N PRO A 156 12.42 -10.49 -5.54
CA PRO A 156 13.66 -10.98 -6.11
C PRO A 156 14.18 -12.18 -5.32
N SER A 157 14.77 -13.15 -6.01
CA SER A 157 15.46 -14.28 -5.37
C SER A 157 16.73 -13.86 -4.62
N ASN A 158 17.36 -12.77 -5.05
CA ASN A 158 18.54 -12.17 -4.43
C ASN A 158 18.39 -10.65 -4.41
N ALA A 159 18.64 -10.01 -3.27
CA ALA A 159 18.78 -8.55 -3.18
C ALA A 159 20.23 -8.18 -2.88
N GLY A 160 20.70 -7.11 -3.50
CA GLY A 160 21.98 -6.50 -3.14
C GLY A 160 21.91 -5.87 -1.73
N LEU A 161 23.09 -5.71 -1.10
CA LEU A 161 23.19 -5.12 0.25
C LEU A 161 22.67 -3.68 0.33
N ASP A 162 22.61 -2.97 -0.80
CA ASP A 162 22.19 -1.58 -0.89
C ASP A 162 20.71 -1.41 -1.29
N ASN A 163 19.95 -2.50 -1.40
CA ASN A 163 18.55 -2.42 -1.76
C ASN A 163 17.68 -2.06 -0.56
N LEU A 164 16.65 -1.28 -0.81
CA LEU A 164 15.61 -0.94 0.17
C LEU A 164 14.37 -1.81 -0.06
N MET A 165 13.67 -2.15 1.00
CA MET A 165 12.41 -2.87 0.95
C MET A 165 11.24 -1.91 0.80
N ASN A 166 10.31 -2.20 -0.10
CA ASN A 166 9.05 -1.47 -0.26
C ASN A 166 8.13 -1.71 0.95
N CYS A 167 7.67 -0.63 1.58
CA CYS A 167 6.74 -0.68 2.72
C CYS A 167 5.27 -0.82 2.31
N GLY A 168 4.95 -0.82 1.00
CA GLY A 168 3.58 -0.86 0.51
C GLY A 168 2.81 0.45 0.69
N VAL A 169 3.50 1.58 0.86
CA VAL A 169 2.90 2.91 0.95
C VAL A 169 3.52 3.82 -0.11
N TYR A 170 2.66 4.57 -0.80
CA TYR A 170 3.07 5.45 -1.89
C TYR A 170 2.35 6.79 -1.80
N ILE A 171 3.01 7.87 -2.23
CA ILE A 171 2.40 9.18 -2.47
C ILE A 171 2.54 9.46 -3.97
N ALA A 172 1.45 9.78 -4.64
CA ALA A 172 1.45 9.89 -6.09
C ALA A 172 0.62 11.06 -6.61
N LYS A 173 1.03 11.63 -7.74
CA LYS A 173 0.16 12.45 -8.57
C LYS A 173 -0.74 11.52 -9.40
N LYS A 174 -2.04 11.79 -9.43
CA LYS A 174 -3.03 11.00 -10.20
C LYS A 174 -2.63 10.82 -11.67
N ARG A 175 -1.92 11.79 -12.25
CA ARG A 175 -1.44 11.76 -13.64
C ARG A 175 -0.54 10.57 -13.99
N VAL A 176 0.13 9.94 -13.00
CA VAL A 176 0.99 8.76 -13.28
C VAL A 176 0.16 7.56 -13.70
N PHE A 177 -1.14 7.56 -13.40
CA PHE A 177 -2.08 6.51 -13.76
C PHE A 177 -2.95 6.86 -15.00
N ALA A 178 -2.76 8.04 -15.63
CA ALA A 178 -3.65 8.55 -16.67
C ALA A 178 -3.72 7.68 -17.95
N ASN A 179 -2.68 6.91 -18.22
CA ASN A 179 -2.60 6.05 -19.41
C ASN A 179 -3.12 4.62 -19.19
N TYR A 180 -3.68 4.34 -18.01
CA TYR A 180 -4.16 3.00 -17.67
C TYR A 180 -5.69 3.00 -17.56
N GLU A 181 -6.29 1.93 -18.07
CA GLU A 181 -7.71 1.65 -17.92
C GLU A 181 -7.95 0.63 -16.82
N VAL A 182 -9.22 0.52 -16.35
CA VAL A 182 -9.62 -0.47 -15.35
C VAL A 182 -9.52 -1.88 -15.94
N ALA A 183 -8.47 -2.59 -15.56
CA ALA A 183 -8.17 -3.94 -16.03
C ALA A 183 -7.52 -4.75 -14.90
N ASN A 184 -7.33 -6.05 -15.11
CA ASN A 184 -6.54 -6.88 -14.19
C ASN A 184 -5.05 -6.61 -14.41
N ILE A 185 -4.51 -5.67 -13.64
CA ILE A 185 -3.14 -5.16 -13.76
C ILE A 185 -2.51 -4.99 -12.37
N SER A 186 -1.24 -5.33 -12.22
CA SER A 186 -0.49 -5.18 -10.97
C SER A 186 0.15 -3.79 -10.89
N LEU A 187 0.06 -3.15 -9.72
CA LEU A 187 0.84 -1.95 -9.45
C LEU A 187 2.33 -2.26 -9.53
N GLU A 188 2.77 -3.34 -8.91
CA GLU A 188 4.16 -3.70 -8.70
C GLU A 188 4.82 -4.24 -9.98
N ASN A 189 4.14 -5.15 -10.69
CA ASN A 189 4.72 -5.83 -11.85
C ASN A 189 4.53 -5.08 -13.16
N ASP A 190 3.43 -4.32 -13.29
CA ASP A 190 3.06 -3.72 -14.58
C ASP A 190 3.19 -2.18 -14.56
N ILE A 191 2.69 -1.51 -13.51
CA ILE A 191 2.63 -0.05 -13.48
C ILE A 191 3.94 0.57 -13.00
N ILE A 192 4.50 0.14 -11.86
CA ILE A 192 5.73 0.74 -11.32
C ILE A 192 6.88 0.70 -12.34
N PRO A 193 7.20 -0.43 -13.02
CA PRO A 193 8.26 -0.44 -14.01
C PRO A 193 8.10 0.59 -15.14
N GLU A 194 6.86 0.87 -15.56
CA GLU A 194 6.58 1.85 -16.61
C GLU A 194 6.67 3.29 -16.12
N ILE A 195 6.15 3.59 -14.92
CA ILE A 195 6.23 4.95 -14.39
C ILE A 195 7.67 5.35 -14.03
N LEU A 196 8.54 4.41 -13.67
CA LEU A 196 9.96 4.68 -13.42
C LEU A 196 10.68 5.25 -14.64
N LYS A 197 10.24 4.89 -15.85
CA LYS A 197 10.83 5.37 -17.10
C LYS A 197 10.44 6.81 -17.44
N ASN A 198 9.23 7.25 -17.04
CA ASN A 198 8.60 8.44 -17.58
C ASN A 198 8.36 9.55 -16.54
N TYR A 199 8.49 9.26 -15.24
CA TYR A 199 8.14 10.16 -14.16
C TYR A 199 9.27 10.37 -13.15
N LYS A 200 9.14 11.38 -12.31
CA LYS A 200 10.06 11.66 -11.19
C LYS A 200 9.71 10.75 -10.02
N CYS A 201 10.34 9.57 -9.96
CA CYS A 201 10.10 8.54 -8.95
C CYS A 201 11.22 8.52 -7.91
N TYR A 202 10.85 8.67 -6.63
CA TYR A 202 11.81 8.72 -5.52
C TYR A 202 11.40 7.75 -4.41
N SER A 203 12.39 7.36 -3.63
CA SER A 203 12.27 6.59 -2.42
C SER A 203 12.44 7.50 -1.20
N HIS A 204 11.65 7.24 -0.16
CA HIS A 204 11.84 7.82 1.17
C HIS A 204 12.09 6.69 2.16
N ASN A 205 13.36 6.51 2.54
CA ASN A 205 13.76 5.50 3.54
C ASN A 205 13.38 5.99 4.94
N VAL A 206 12.54 5.22 5.62
CA VAL A 206 12.00 5.58 6.95
C VAL A 206 12.69 4.84 8.10
N HIS A 207 13.61 3.90 7.80
CA HIS A 207 14.34 3.08 8.77
C HIS A 207 13.47 2.29 9.75
N SER A 208 12.15 2.25 9.53
CA SER A 208 11.18 1.57 10.37
C SER A 208 10.93 0.14 9.89
N LYS A 209 10.55 -0.74 10.82
CA LYS A 209 10.18 -2.10 10.48
C LYS A 209 8.79 -2.14 9.82
N VAL A 210 8.61 -3.06 8.88
CA VAL A 210 7.30 -3.38 8.30
C VAL A 210 6.69 -4.55 9.08
N TYR A 211 5.40 -4.42 9.41
CA TYR A 211 4.57 -5.44 10.05
C TYR A 211 3.46 -5.82 9.08
N ASP A 212 3.48 -7.02 8.57
CA ASP A 212 2.41 -7.54 7.73
C ASP A 212 1.71 -8.74 8.39
N ILE A 213 0.54 -9.06 7.89
CA ILE A 213 -0.32 -10.12 8.40
C ILE A 213 -0.49 -11.26 7.40
N GLY A 214 0.56 -11.55 6.62
CA GLY A 214 0.56 -12.56 5.54
C GLY A 214 0.64 -13.99 6.00
N THR A 215 1.14 -14.25 7.22
CA THR A 215 1.24 -15.59 7.83
C THR A 215 0.93 -15.53 9.32
N PRO A 216 0.59 -16.67 9.97
CA PRO A 216 0.35 -16.71 11.41
C PRO A 216 1.54 -16.23 12.26
N GLU A 217 2.77 -16.51 11.82
CA GLU A 217 3.98 -16.05 12.50
C GLU A 217 4.10 -14.52 12.44
N ARG A 218 3.80 -13.92 11.28
CA ARG A 218 3.81 -12.47 11.09
C ARG A 218 2.70 -11.77 11.87
N ILE A 219 1.52 -12.41 11.99
CA ILE A 219 0.44 -11.95 12.87
C ILE A 219 0.93 -11.84 14.32
N LYS A 220 1.60 -12.88 14.86
CA LYS A 220 2.18 -12.84 16.21
C LYS A 220 3.22 -11.73 16.40
N ILE A 221 4.01 -11.45 15.37
CA ILE A 221 4.98 -10.35 15.40
C ILE A 221 4.24 -9.00 15.46
N ALA A 222 3.18 -8.83 14.65
CA ALA A 222 2.34 -7.64 14.68
C ALA A 222 1.62 -7.46 16.02
N GLU A 223 1.07 -8.53 16.63
CA GLU A 223 0.46 -8.50 17.96
C GLU A 223 1.42 -8.00 19.04
N ASN A 224 2.71 -8.34 18.94
CA ASN A 224 3.71 -7.87 19.91
C ASN A 224 4.06 -6.39 19.73
N PHE A 225 3.95 -5.87 18.53
CA PHE A 225 4.20 -4.45 18.25
C PHE A 225 3.04 -3.56 18.68
N PHE A 226 1.81 -3.98 18.46
CA PHE A 226 0.60 -3.19 18.73
C PHE A 226 0.09 -3.32 20.19
N LYS A 227 0.87 -3.93 21.10
CA LYS A 227 0.56 -3.93 22.56
C LYS A 227 0.72 -2.55 23.16
#